data_5b3cd5bfad726363eab8e46639bacfd6
#
_entry.id   5b3cd5bfad726363eab8e46639bacfd6
#
_cell.length_a   1.000
_cell.length_b   1.000
_cell.length_c   1.000
_cell.angle_alpha   90.00
_cell.angle_beta   90.00
_cell.angle_gamma   90.00
#
_symmetry.space_group_name_H-M   'P 1'
#
loop_
_entity.id
_entity.type
_entity.pdbx_description
1 polymer ?
#
loop_
_entity_poly.entity_id
_entity_poly.type
_entity_poly.pdbx_seq_one_letter_code
_entity_poly.pdbx_strand_id
1 'polypeptide(L)'
;MDSPDQPPPMPPRILRNAGLRYAALALSLALAGCNSERLGARDRAISANTTPPGPNYKAEIVAFMRTYLNDPTGVRDAFISEPALRTLENADRYSVCLRYTARKGPGEPYAASKDSLVLFREGRLDRIVDAAKEACKDAAYQPFRELEQLKR
;
A
#
# COMPACT_ATOMS: atom_id res chain seq x y z
N MET A 1 54.53 -23.56 -73.72
CA MET A 1 53.17 -24.04 -73.42
C MET A 1 52.83 -23.53 -72.05
N ASP A 2 52.03 -22.49 -72.07
CA ASP A 2 51.70 -21.63 -70.97
C ASP A 2 50.76 -22.33 -70.02
N SER A 3 51.02 -22.19 -68.72
CA SER A 3 50.05 -22.50 -67.66
C SER A 3 49.24 -21.23 -67.28
N PRO A 4 47.96 -21.34 -67.21
CA PRO A 4 47.12 -20.20 -66.98
C PRO A 4 46.98 -19.79 -65.47
N ASP A 5 47.13 -18.56 -65.35
CA ASP A 5 46.45 -17.61 -64.42
C ASP A 5 45.81 -18.16 -63.11
N GLN A 6 46.48 -17.92 -62.00
CA GLN A 6 45.92 -18.09 -60.66
C GLN A 6 45.41 -16.75 -60.18
N PRO A 7 44.16 -16.68 -59.75
CA PRO A 7 43.64 -15.45 -59.20
C PRO A 7 44.21 -15.12 -57.77
N PRO A 8 44.34 -13.87 -57.40
CA PRO A 8 44.93 -13.43 -56.10
C PRO A 8 44.13 -13.88 -54.91
N PRO A 9 44.79 -14.13 -53.77
CA PRO A 9 44.13 -14.55 -52.57
C PRO A 9 43.26 -13.40 -51.99
N MET A 10 42.01 -13.72 -51.61
CA MET A 10 41.09 -12.79 -50.95
C MET A 10 41.61 -12.44 -49.56
N PRO A 11 41.44 -11.17 -49.10
CA PRO A 11 41.82 -10.78 -47.75
C PRO A 11 40.85 -11.39 -46.72
N PRO A 12 41.30 -11.65 -45.49
CA PRO A 12 40.47 -12.26 -44.44
C PRO A 12 39.34 -11.32 -44.02
N ARG A 13 38.13 -11.85 -44.05
CA ARG A 13 36.91 -11.20 -43.51
C ARG A 13 36.97 -11.13 -41.99
N ILE A 14 37.74 -10.22 -41.41
CA ILE A 14 37.83 -10.04 -39.91
C ILE A 14 37.16 -8.76 -39.43
N LEU A 15 36.06 -8.31 -39.99
CA LEU A 15 35.44 -7.05 -39.54
C LEU A 15 33.92 -7.09 -39.44
N ARG A 16 33.34 -8.24 -39.08
CA ARG A 16 31.86 -8.24 -38.93
C ARG A 16 31.34 -8.61 -37.53
N ASN A 17 32.21 -8.96 -36.57
CA ASN A 17 31.75 -9.39 -35.24
C ASN A 17 31.95 -8.36 -34.12
N ALA A 18 32.64 -7.24 -34.37
CA ALA A 18 32.85 -6.21 -33.33
C ALA A 18 31.55 -5.45 -32.99
N GLY A 19 30.75 -5.12 -34.01
CA GLY A 19 29.48 -4.38 -33.79
C GLY A 19 28.42 -5.18 -33.05
N LEU A 20 28.37 -6.50 -33.27
CA LEU A 20 27.36 -7.36 -32.62
C LEU A 20 27.64 -7.56 -31.12
N ARG A 21 28.91 -7.54 -30.72
CA ARG A 21 29.30 -7.67 -29.30
C ARG A 21 28.96 -6.42 -28.49
N TYR A 22 29.09 -5.23 -29.07
CA TYR A 22 28.70 -3.98 -28.38
C TYR A 22 27.19 -3.80 -28.31
N ALA A 23 26.43 -4.23 -29.30
CA ALA A 23 24.98 -4.21 -29.27
C ALA A 23 24.40 -5.14 -28.19
N ALA A 24 25.00 -6.32 -27.99
CA ALA A 24 24.59 -7.25 -26.94
C ALA A 24 24.91 -6.72 -25.51
N LEU A 25 26.05 -6.01 -25.34
CA LEU A 25 26.41 -5.41 -24.07
C LEU A 25 25.49 -4.20 -23.70
N ALA A 26 25.14 -3.38 -24.69
CA ALA A 26 24.26 -2.25 -24.48
C ALA A 26 22.81 -2.68 -24.09
N LEU A 27 22.33 -3.78 -24.69
CA LEU A 27 21.02 -4.32 -24.39
C LEU A 27 20.94 -4.94 -22.98
N SER A 28 22.01 -5.54 -22.47
CA SER A 28 22.05 -6.10 -21.12
C SER A 28 22.08 -5.02 -20.02
N LEU A 29 22.69 -3.86 -20.27
CA LEU A 29 22.65 -2.74 -19.31
C LEU A 29 21.26 -2.08 -19.24
N ALA A 30 20.49 -2.03 -20.32
CA ALA A 30 19.15 -1.46 -20.32
C ALA A 30 18.15 -2.31 -19.52
N LEU A 31 18.32 -3.62 -19.45
CA LEU A 31 17.47 -4.53 -18.66
C LEU A 31 17.75 -4.47 -17.14
N ALA A 32 18.97 -4.11 -16.73
CA ALA A 32 19.32 -3.98 -15.33
C ALA A 32 18.71 -2.71 -14.68
N GLY A 33 18.49 -1.64 -15.44
CA GLY A 33 17.89 -0.38 -14.94
C GLY A 33 16.44 -0.52 -14.54
N CYS A 34 15.63 -1.32 -15.25
CA CYS A 34 14.21 -1.49 -14.95
C CYS A 34 13.91 -2.27 -13.65
N ASN A 35 14.84 -3.10 -13.18
CA ASN A 35 14.64 -3.87 -11.96
C ASN A 35 14.92 -3.08 -10.69
N SER A 36 15.85 -2.14 -10.70
CA SER A 36 16.20 -1.34 -9.53
C SER A 36 15.10 -0.34 -9.13
N GLU A 37 14.39 0.22 -10.10
CA GLU A 37 13.25 1.12 -9.81
C GLU A 37 12.06 0.38 -9.19
N ARG A 38 11.79 -0.84 -9.64
CA ARG A 38 10.71 -1.68 -9.09
C ARG A 38 11.02 -2.13 -7.66
N LEU A 39 12.26 -2.47 -7.36
CA LEU A 39 12.69 -2.83 -6.00
C LEU A 39 12.57 -1.63 -5.07
N GLY A 40 13.10 -0.47 -5.43
CA GLY A 40 13.00 0.75 -4.62
C GLY A 40 11.57 1.27 -4.43
N ALA A 41 10.65 1.04 -5.38
CA ALA A 41 9.23 1.36 -5.21
C ALA A 41 8.55 0.40 -4.22
N ARG A 42 8.90 -0.88 -4.24
CA ARG A 42 8.38 -1.89 -3.33
C ARG A 42 8.84 -1.64 -1.89
N ASP A 43 10.12 -1.35 -1.69
CA ASP A 43 10.67 -1.06 -0.36
C ASP A 43 10.06 0.21 0.24
N ARG A 44 9.83 1.26 -0.57
CA ARG A 44 9.10 2.46 -0.14
C ARG A 44 7.66 2.17 0.24
N ALA A 45 6.95 1.33 -0.52
CA ALA A 45 5.59 0.94 -0.21
C ALA A 45 5.50 0.12 1.09
N ILE A 46 6.44 -0.79 1.33
CA ILE A 46 6.54 -1.55 2.58
C ILE A 46 6.79 -0.58 3.74
N SER A 47 7.79 0.29 3.63
CA SER A 47 8.11 1.28 4.66
C SER A 47 6.94 2.21 4.97
N ALA A 48 6.22 2.69 3.94
CA ALA A 48 5.04 3.55 4.12
C ALA A 48 3.93 2.87 4.93
N ASN A 49 3.71 1.58 4.72
CA ASN A 49 2.68 0.81 5.41
C ASN A 49 3.07 0.38 6.82
N THR A 50 4.37 0.22 7.08
CA THR A 50 4.90 -0.20 8.38
C THR A 50 5.33 0.97 9.28
N THR A 51 5.09 2.20 8.87
CA THR A 51 5.27 3.38 9.74
C THR A 51 4.13 3.45 10.74
N PRO A 52 4.41 3.45 12.07
CA PRO A 52 3.37 3.54 13.09
C PRO A 52 2.63 4.88 13.01
N PRO A 53 1.34 4.91 13.34
CA PRO A 53 0.59 6.16 13.39
C PRO A 53 1.14 7.10 14.48
N GLY A 54 1.04 8.39 14.20
CA GLY A 54 1.44 9.43 15.15
C GLY A 54 0.55 9.46 16.40
N PRO A 55 0.95 10.18 17.45
CA PRO A 55 0.23 10.22 18.74
C PRO A 55 -1.19 10.77 18.61
N ASN A 56 -1.49 11.53 17.57
CA ASN A 56 -2.80 12.14 17.34
C ASN A 56 -3.74 11.29 16.48
N TYR A 57 -3.45 10.00 16.25
CA TYR A 57 -4.25 9.13 15.38
C TYR A 57 -5.73 9.09 15.77
N LYS A 58 -6.06 9.15 17.06
CA LYS A 58 -7.46 9.19 17.53
C LYS A 58 -8.18 10.45 17.05
N ALA A 59 -7.53 11.60 17.09
CA ALA A 59 -8.09 12.84 16.57
C ALA A 59 -8.27 12.82 15.04
N GLU A 60 -7.34 12.19 14.31
CA GLU A 60 -7.48 11.98 12.86
C GLU A 60 -8.69 11.10 12.55
N ILE A 61 -8.90 10.02 13.31
CA ILE A 61 -10.07 9.15 13.16
C ILE A 61 -11.36 9.94 13.41
N VAL A 62 -11.44 10.72 14.48
CA VAL A 62 -12.61 11.55 14.80
C VAL A 62 -12.90 12.55 13.68
N ALA A 63 -11.86 13.22 13.16
CA ALA A 63 -12.00 14.17 12.05
C ALA A 63 -12.50 13.49 10.77
N PHE A 64 -11.97 12.31 10.44
CA PHE A 64 -12.41 11.52 9.30
C PHE A 64 -13.87 11.07 9.46
N MET A 65 -14.23 10.50 10.62
CA MET A 65 -15.58 9.99 10.90
C MET A 65 -16.66 11.06 10.83
N ARG A 66 -16.33 12.32 11.10
CA ARG A 66 -17.26 13.46 10.96
C ARG A 66 -17.78 13.62 9.53
N THR A 67 -16.97 13.31 8.54
CA THR A 67 -17.33 13.41 7.11
C THR A 67 -17.73 12.07 6.49
N TYR A 68 -17.28 10.98 7.10
CA TYR A 68 -17.56 9.63 6.63
C TYR A 68 -18.98 9.15 6.99
N LEU A 69 -19.48 9.52 8.15
CA LEU A 69 -20.79 9.12 8.60
C LEU A 69 -21.90 10.02 7.98
N ASN A 70 -22.98 9.39 7.54
CA ASN A 70 -24.16 10.12 7.05
C ASN A 70 -24.80 10.98 8.15
N ASP A 71 -24.81 10.47 9.40
CA ASP A 71 -25.15 11.22 10.58
C ASP A 71 -24.06 11.04 11.64
N PRO A 72 -23.16 12.01 11.82
CA PRO A 72 -22.10 11.93 12.82
C PRO A 72 -22.61 12.15 14.25
N THR A 73 -23.86 12.60 14.40
CA THR A 73 -24.45 12.85 15.72
C THR A 73 -25.04 11.56 16.30
N GLY A 74 -24.88 11.38 17.60
CA GLY A 74 -25.45 10.23 18.28
C GLY A 74 -24.76 8.90 18.01
N VAL A 75 -23.49 8.91 17.62
CA VAL A 75 -22.65 7.70 17.64
C VAL A 75 -22.60 7.16 19.06
N ARG A 76 -22.71 5.86 19.22
CA ARG A 76 -22.71 5.18 20.52
C ARG A 76 -21.96 3.85 20.44
N ASP A 77 -21.66 3.31 21.61
CA ASP A 77 -20.94 2.03 21.74
C ASP A 77 -19.63 2.05 20.96
N ALA A 78 -18.90 3.18 21.03
CA ALA A 78 -17.66 3.37 20.31
C ALA A 78 -16.48 2.82 21.09
N PHE A 79 -15.73 1.92 20.47
CA PHE A 79 -14.54 1.30 21.02
C PHE A 79 -13.41 1.32 19.98
N ILE A 80 -12.19 1.43 20.47
CA ILE A 80 -10.99 1.50 19.64
C ILE A 80 -9.89 0.61 20.24
N SER A 81 -9.10 -0.06 19.39
CA SER A 81 -7.90 -0.73 19.82
C SER A 81 -6.66 0.16 19.73
N GLU A 82 -5.57 -0.25 20.37
CA GLU A 82 -4.27 0.35 20.07
C GLU A 82 -3.82 -0.01 18.65
N PRO A 83 -2.97 0.84 18.02
CA PRO A 83 -2.38 0.55 16.73
C PRO A 83 -1.54 -0.72 16.78
N ALA A 84 -1.74 -1.61 15.82
CA ALA A 84 -0.96 -2.82 15.69
C ALA A 84 -0.59 -3.09 14.23
N LEU A 85 0.60 -3.63 14.03
CA LEU A 85 1.02 -4.12 12.72
C LEU A 85 0.30 -5.44 12.44
N ARG A 86 -0.43 -5.51 11.34
CA ARG A 86 -1.18 -6.69 10.91
C ARG A 86 -0.87 -7.03 9.47
N THR A 87 -0.79 -8.32 9.18
CA THR A 87 -0.71 -8.79 7.79
C THR A 87 -2.12 -8.79 7.19
N LEU A 88 -2.36 -7.89 6.24
CA LEU A 88 -3.63 -7.72 5.55
C LEU A 88 -3.40 -7.86 4.05
N GLU A 89 -4.14 -8.76 3.38
CA GLU A 89 -4.02 -8.96 1.93
C GLU A 89 -2.55 -9.17 1.46
N ASN A 90 -1.79 -9.97 2.21
CA ASN A 90 -0.36 -10.29 1.97
C ASN A 90 0.61 -9.10 2.11
N ALA A 91 0.23 -8.06 2.82
CA ALA A 91 1.12 -6.94 3.16
C ALA A 91 0.97 -6.55 4.64
N ASP A 92 2.09 -6.25 5.28
CA ASP A 92 2.08 -5.73 6.64
C ASP A 92 1.68 -4.26 6.63
N ARG A 93 0.74 -3.92 7.52
CA ARG A 93 0.22 -2.57 7.64
C ARG A 93 -0.20 -2.26 9.07
N TYR A 94 0.13 -1.05 9.54
CA TYR A 94 -0.45 -0.55 10.78
C TYR A 94 -1.94 -0.32 10.62
N SER A 95 -2.70 -0.83 11.59
CA SER A 95 -4.15 -0.68 11.63
C SER A 95 -4.67 -0.61 13.07
N VAL A 96 -5.85 -0.03 13.20
CA VAL A 96 -6.61 0.08 14.44
C VAL A 96 -7.98 -0.54 14.21
N CYS A 97 -8.45 -1.37 15.14
CA CYS A 97 -9.81 -1.85 15.14
C CYS A 97 -10.73 -0.79 15.76
N LEU A 98 -11.78 -0.45 15.03
CA LEU A 98 -12.78 0.52 15.43
C LEU A 98 -14.15 -0.14 15.40
N ARG A 99 -14.85 -0.14 16.54
CA ARG A 99 -16.24 -0.61 16.69
C ARG A 99 -17.12 0.55 17.06
N TYR A 100 -18.28 0.67 16.44
CA TYR A 100 -19.23 1.71 16.75
C TYR A 100 -20.62 1.37 16.23
N THR A 101 -21.61 2.06 16.76
CA THR A 101 -22.99 2.05 16.29
C THR A 101 -23.38 3.46 15.86
N ALA A 102 -23.71 3.65 14.58
CA ALA A 102 -24.13 4.94 14.03
C ALA A 102 -25.52 4.86 13.42
N ARG A 103 -26.18 6.00 13.23
CA ARG A 103 -27.43 6.10 12.48
C ARG A 103 -27.17 5.92 10.98
N LYS A 104 -28.09 5.34 10.26
CA LYS A 104 -28.03 5.22 8.79
C LYS A 104 -28.10 6.58 8.10
N GLY A 105 -28.81 7.52 8.72
CA GLY A 105 -28.95 8.90 8.29
C GLY A 105 -29.64 9.76 9.36
N PRO A 106 -29.77 11.07 9.13
CA PRO A 106 -30.44 11.98 10.06
C PRO A 106 -31.87 11.54 10.36
N GLY A 107 -32.17 11.28 11.64
CA GLY A 107 -33.49 10.81 12.06
C GLY A 107 -33.78 9.34 11.79
N GLU A 108 -32.87 8.62 11.12
CA GLU A 108 -33.03 7.20 10.82
C GLU A 108 -32.63 6.29 12.00
N PRO A 109 -33.05 5.01 11.98
CA PRO A 109 -32.66 4.05 13.00
C PRO A 109 -31.15 3.77 12.95
N TYR A 110 -30.64 3.26 14.06
CA TYR A 110 -29.28 2.82 14.17
C TYR A 110 -28.99 1.60 13.29
N ALA A 111 -27.84 1.58 12.68
CA ALA A 111 -27.30 0.39 12.03
C ALA A 111 -26.87 -0.63 13.10
N ALA A 112 -26.64 -1.86 12.68
CA ALA A 112 -25.98 -2.84 13.54
C ALA A 112 -24.54 -2.39 13.84
N SER A 113 -24.07 -2.68 15.06
CA SER A 113 -22.66 -2.49 15.40
C SER A 113 -21.78 -3.31 14.48
N LYS A 114 -20.71 -2.69 13.98
CA LYS A 114 -19.75 -3.35 13.10
C LYS A 114 -18.31 -3.02 13.48
N ASP A 115 -17.43 -3.95 13.20
CA ASP A 115 -16.01 -3.71 13.29
C ASP A 115 -15.49 -3.17 11.96
N SER A 116 -14.65 -2.16 12.05
CA SER A 116 -13.95 -1.55 10.92
C SER A 116 -12.45 -1.52 11.20
N LEU A 117 -11.66 -1.60 10.14
CA LEU A 117 -10.22 -1.39 10.20
C LEU A 117 -9.89 0.01 9.71
N VAL A 118 -9.27 0.79 10.56
CA VAL A 118 -8.62 2.05 10.20
C VAL A 118 -7.21 1.72 9.75
N LEU A 119 -6.87 1.99 8.50
CA LEU A 119 -5.58 1.70 7.90
C LEU A 119 -4.73 2.96 7.86
N PHE A 120 -3.44 2.79 8.16
CA PHE A 120 -2.48 3.89 8.16
C PHE A 120 -1.46 3.72 7.04
N ARG A 121 -0.99 4.85 6.53
CA ARG A 121 0.09 4.96 5.57
C ARG A 121 0.97 6.15 5.93
N GLU A 122 2.28 5.93 6.00
CA GLU A 122 3.22 6.97 6.43
C GLU A 122 2.85 7.61 7.78
N GLY A 123 2.31 6.79 8.69
CA GLY A 123 1.88 7.22 10.02
C GLY A 123 0.60 8.05 10.07
N ARG A 124 -0.11 8.22 8.95
CA ARG A 124 -1.37 8.96 8.84
C ARG A 124 -2.53 8.07 8.42
N LEU A 125 -3.75 8.46 8.77
CA LEU A 125 -4.95 7.75 8.35
C LEU A 125 -5.04 7.75 6.81
N ASP A 126 -5.09 6.55 6.22
CA ASP A 126 -5.27 6.34 4.78
C ASP A 126 -6.75 6.14 4.45
N ARG A 127 -7.37 5.15 5.08
CA ARG A 127 -8.78 4.81 4.84
C ARG A 127 -9.37 3.95 5.96
N ILE A 128 -10.69 3.84 5.96
CA ILE A 128 -11.44 2.92 6.81
C ILE A 128 -12.12 1.88 5.92
N VAL A 129 -12.00 0.61 6.28
CA VAL A 129 -12.61 -0.52 5.58
C VAL A 129 -13.38 -1.40 6.57
N ASP A 130 -14.34 -2.17 6.08
CA ASP A 130 -15.01 -3.15 6.91
C ASP A 130 -14.01 -4.23 7.35
N ALA A 131 -13.98 -4.54 8.63
CA ALA A 131 -13.09 -5.57 9.14
C ALA A 131 -13.58 -6.96 8.72
N ALA A 132 -12.68 -7.77 8.17
CA ALA A 132 -12.94 -9.21 8.10
C ALA A 132 -13.10 -9.76 9.53
N LYS A 133 -13.96 -10.77 9.71
CA LYS A 133 -14.33 -11.30 11.03
C LYS A 133 -13.14 -11.62 11.94
N GLU A 134 -12.05 -12.08 11.35
CA GLU A 134 -10.83 -12.47 12.11
C GLU A 134 -9.88 -11.29 12.38
N ALA A 135 -9.98 -10.21 11.64
CA ALA A 135 -9.01 -9.12 11.71
C ALA A 135 -9.03 -8.37 13.05
N CYS A 136 -10.18 -8.32 13.73
CA CYS A 136 -10.35 -7.63 15.01
C CYS A 136 -10.76 -8.56 16.16
N LYS A 137 -10.69 -9.88 15.97
CA LYS A 137 -11.16 -10.89 16.95
C LYS A 137 -10.47 -10.76 18.31
N ASP A 138 -9.15 -10.57 18.30
CA ASP A 138 -8.34 -10.50 19.53
C ASP A 138 -7.94 -9.05 19.87
N ALA A 139 -8.69 -8.07 19.35
CA ALA A 139 -8.40 -6.67 19.61
C ALA A 139 -8.74 -6.28 21.05
N ALA A 140 -7.77 -5.71 21.76
CA ALA A 140 -7.99 -5.13 23.08
C ALA A 140 -8.69 -3.78 22.93
N TYR A 141 -10.01 -3.79 23.02
CA TYR A 141 -10.83 -2.59 22.86
C TYR A 141 -10.86 -1.71 24.11
N GLN A 142 -10.79 -0.40 23.90
CA GLN A 142 -10.98 0.64 24.89
C GLN A 142 -12.15 1.55 24.46
N PRO A 143 -12.91 2.14 25.42
CA PRO A 143 -13.94 3.11 25.08
C PRO A 143 -13.38 4.28 24.28
N PHE A 144 -14.09 4.69 23.24
CA PHE A 144 -13.71 5.81 22.37
C PHE A 144 -14.74 6.94 22.48
N ARG A 145 -14.76 7.60 23.63
CA ARG A 145 -15.75 8.63 23.98
C ARG A 145 -15.71 9.85 23.05
N GLU A 146 -14.53 10.20 22.52
CA GLU A 146 -14.38 11.32 21.60
C GLU A 146 -15.20 11.14 20.32
N LEU A 147 -15.35 9.88 19.87
CA LEU A 147 -16.20 9.55 18.73
C LEU A 147 -17.68 9.67 19.06
N GLU A 148 -18.10 9.32 20.29
CA GLU A 148 -19.48 9.43 20.74
C GLU A 148 -19.92 10.89 20.93
N GLN A 149 -18.98 11.80 21.14
CA GLN A 149 -19.20 13.23 21.34
C GLN A 149 -19.22 14.03 20.04
N LEU A 150 -19.18 13.37 18.87
CA LEU A 150 -19.24 14.05 17.59
C LEU A 150 -20.51 14.91 17.49
N LYS A 151 -20.28 16.15 17.07
CA LYS A 151 -21.32 17.14 16.75
C LYS A 151 -21.16 17.55 15.28
N ARG A 152 -22.26 17.98 14.67
CA ARG A 152 -22.20 18.64 13.35
C ARG A 152 -21.46 19.95 13.43
#